data_75c8b34c5713421674283e729816014a
#
_entry.id   75c8b34c5713421674283e729816014a
#
_cell.length_a   1.000
_cell.length_b   1.000
_cell.length_c   1.000
_cell.angle_alpha   90.00
_cell.angle_beta   90.00
_cell.angle_gamma   90.00
#
_symmetry.space_group_name_H-M   'P 1'
#
loop_
_entity.id
_entity.type
_entity.pdbx_description
1 polymer ?
#
loop_
_entity_poly.entity_id
_entity_poly.type
_entity_poly.pdbx_seq_one_letter_code
_entity_poly.pdbx_strand_id
1 'polypeptide(L)'
;MALLSMHNPATPGQLLASWLGDLQITVTAFAAHIGTSRVMLSRLVNGRSAISADMDLRLSEALGTTPGHWLALQQQRDLWAAQQLAKKRKRIKPLTPPHKSPNSAT
;
A
#
# COMPACT_ATOMS: atom_id res chain seq x y z
N MET A 1 18.19 -0.33 5.91
CA MET A 1 18.26 -0.36 7.37
C MET A 1 17.37 -1.44 7.93
N ALA A 2 17.93 -2.33 8.67
CA ALA A 2 17.14 -3.41 9.28
C ALA A 2 16.05 -2.86 10.20
N LEU A 3 16.32 -1.75 10.85
CA LEU A 3 15.34 -1.14 11.75
C LEU A 3 14.04 -0.74 11.07
N LEU A 4 14.13 -0.34 9.80
CA LEU A 4 12.93 0.11 9.09
C LEU A 4 11.94 -1.00 8.87
N SER A 5 12.42 -2.24 8.70
CA SER A 5 11.52 -3.38 8.53
C SER A 5 10.81 -3.75 9.82
N MET A 6 11.29 -3.25 10.96
CA MET A 6 10.69 -3.52 12.26
C MET A 6 9.56 -2.57 12.59
N HIS A 7 9.43 -1.51 11.84
CA HIS A 7 8.44 -0.48 12.15
C HIS A 7 7.18 -0.67 11.35
N ASN A 8 6.08 -0.21 11.92
CA ASN A 8 4.80 -0.17 11.27
C ASN A 8 4.88 0.81 10.09
N PRO A 9 4.85 0.31 8.85
CA PRO A 9 4.93 1.22 7.69
C PRO A 9 3.70 2.11 7.63
N ALA A 10 3.88 3.33 7.14
CA ALA A 10 2.77 4.22 6.91
C ALA A 10 1.83 3.61 5.86
N THR A 11 0.54 3.85 6.02
CA THR A 11 -0.41 3.42 5.00
C THR A 11 -0.28 4.34 3.79
N PRO A 12 -0.61 3.85 2.58
CA PRO A 12 -0.65 4.74 1.41
C PRO A 12 -1.54 5.95 1.64
N GLY A 13 -2.66 5.77 2.35
CA GLY A 13 -3.55 6.89 2.66
C GLY A 13 -2.90 7.96 3.51
N GLN A 14 -2.09 7.57 4.49
CA GLN A 14 -1.36 8.53 5.31
C GLN A 14 -0.37 9.35 4.46
N LEU A 15 0.33 8.68 3.56
CA LEU A 15 1.27 9.35 2.67
C LEU A 15 0.54 10.26 1.70
N LEU A 16 -0.60 9.82 1.19
CA LEU A 16 -1.41 10.66 0.31
C LEU A 16 -1.92 11.89 1.04
N ALA A 17 -2.37 11.73 2.29
CA ALA A 17 -2.81 12.88 3.09
C ALA A 17 -1.70 13.92 3.23
N SER A 18 -0.47 13.45 3.45
CA SER A 18 0.69 14.32 3.54
C SER A 18 0.93 15.08 2.22
N TRP A 19 0.84 14.38 1.10
CA TRP A 19 0.95 15.01 -0.23
C TRP A 19 -0.08 16.12 -0.41
N LEU A 20 -1.34 15.82 -0.07
CA LEU A 20 -2.41 16.79 -0.23
C LEU A 20 -2.21 18.00 0.67
N GLY A 21 -1.71 17.77 1.87
CA GLY A 21 -1.37 18.87 2.78
C GLY A 21 -0.28 19.77 2.20
N ASP A 22 0.76 19.17 1.65
CA ASP A 22 1.86 19.92 1.03
C ASP A 22 1.39 20.70 -0.20
N LEU A 23 0.49 20.11 -0.97
CA LEU A 23 -0.07 20.75 -2.16
C LEU A 23 -1.16 21.76 -1.80
N GLN A 24 -1.58 21.80 -0.55
CA GLN A 24 -2.66 22.67 -0.10
C GLN A 24 -3.94 22.47 -0.89
N ILE A 25 -4.27 21.21 -1.17
CA ILE A 25 -5.49 20.85 -1.87
C ILE A 25 -6.36 20.00 -0.97
N THR A 26 -7.66 20.23 -1.00
CA THR A 26 -8.60 19.48 -0.18
C THR A 26 -8.87 18.11 -0.80
N VAL A 27 -9.36 17.16 0.03
CA VAL A 27 -9.77 15.86 -0.44
C VAL A 27 -10.85 16.00 -1.53
N THR A 28 -11.81 16.89 -1.31
CA THR A 28 -12.87 17.12 -2.28
C THR A 28 -12.33 17.57 -3.64
N ALA A 29 -11.43 18.56 -3.62
CA ALA A 29 -10.88 19.08 -4.86
C ALA A 29 -10.00 18.06 -5.57
N PHE A 30 -9.20 17.32 -4.81
CA PHE A 30 -8.35 16.30 -5.42
C PHE A 30 -9.17 15.14 -5.98
N ALA A 31 -10.22 14.73 -5.28
CA ALA A 31 -11.11 13.68 -5.79
C ALA A 31 -11.69 14.09 -7.14
N ALA A 32 -12.17 15.31 -7.25
CA ALA A 32 -12.68 15.82 -8.52
C ALA A 32 -11.60 15.84 -9.60
N HIS A 33 -10.40 16.22 -9.24
CA HIS A 33 -9.29 16.29 -10.17
C HIS A 33 -8.93 14.92 -10.77
N ILE A 34 -8.91 13.87 -9.96
CA ILE A 34 -8.55 12.55 -10.44
C ILE A 34 -9.75 11.71 -10.88
N GLY A 35 -10.95 12.28 -10.83
CA GLY A 35 -12.14 11.61 -11.33
C GLY A 35 -12.68 10.51 -10.42
N THR A 36 -12.56 10.68 -9.11
CA THR A 36 -13.13 9.73 -8.15
C THR A 36 -14.08 10.47 -7.22
N SER A 37 -14.84 9.72 -6.42
CA SER A 37 -15.74 10.35 -5.47
C SER A 37 -14.99 10.82 -4.24
N ARG A 38 -15.52 11.87 -3.60
CA ARG A 38 -14.97 12.34 -2.33
C ARG A 38 -14.99 11.25 -1.28
N VAL A 39 -16.07 10.46 -1.25
CA VAL A 39 -16.22 9.39 -0.26
C VAL A 39 -15.13 8.34 -0.44
N MET A 40 -14.87 7.93 -1.69
CA MET A 40 -13.84 6.94 -1.96
C MET A 40 -12.47 7.45 -1.55
N LEU A 41 -12.14 8.68 -1.90
CA LEU A 41 -10.85 9.25 -1.56
C LEU A 41 -10.70 9.47 -0.06
N SER A 42 -11.77 9.90 0.61
CA SER A 42 -11.77 10.06 2.06
C SER A 42 -11.50 8.73 2.76
N ARG A 43 -12.13 7.64 2.29
CA ARG A 43 -11.89 6.32 2.87
C ARG A 43 -10.43 5.90 2.68
N LEU A 44 -9.87 6.17 1.53
CA LEU A 44 -8.48 5.84 1.24
C LEU A 44 -7.52 6.60 2.17
N VAL A 45 -7.72 7.91 2.29
CA VAL A 45 -6.88 8.76 3.13
C VAL A 45 -6.94 8.34 4.59
N ASN A 46 -8.09 7.84 5.03
CA ASN A 46 -8.29 7.40 6.40
C ASN A 46 -7.92 5.92 6.62
N GLY A 47 -7.34 5.28 5.63
CA GLY A 47 -6.88 3.90 5.77
C GLY A 47 -7.98 2.87 5.76
N ARG A 48 -9.17 3.23 5.27
CA ARG A 48 -10.34 2.34 5.26
C ARG A 48 -10.56 1.65 3.92
N SER A 49 -9.76 1.96 2.93
CA SER A 49 -9.77 1.33 1.63
C SER A 49 -8.34 1.07 1.21
N ALA A 50 -8.14 -0.01 0.48
CA ALA A 50 -6.84 -0.32 -0.10
C ALA A 50 -6.69 0.39 -1.46
N ILE A 51 -5.44 0.53 -1.88
CA ILE A 51 -5.14 1.05 -3.21
C ILE A 51 -5.49 -0.02 -4.23
N SER A 52 -6.29 0.34 -5.23
CA SER A 52 -6.52 -0.52 -6.39
C SER A 52 -5.55 -0.13 -7.49
N ALA A 53 -5.43 -0.99 -8.50
CA ALA A 53 -4.60 -0.68 -9.66
C ALA A 53 -5.06 0.59 -10.36
N ASP A 54 -6.37 0.75 -10.51
CA ASP A 54 -6.92 1.95 -11.12
C ASP A 54 -6.58 3.20 -10.31
N MET A 55 -6.70 3.12 -8.99
CA MET A 55 -6.38 4.25 -8.13
C MET A 55 -4.89 4.58 -8.22
N ASP A 56 -4.03 3.56 -8.25
CA ASP A 56 -2.60 3.77 -8.42
C ASP A 56 -2.31 4.58 -9.68
N LEU A 57 -2.94 4.23 -10.80
CA LEU A 57 -2.74 4.95 -12.04
C LEU A 57 -3.21 6.39 -11.95
N ARG A 58 -4.36 6.64 -11.35
CA ARG A 58 -4.87 8.00 -11.18
C ARG A 58 -3.94 8.84 -10.31
N LEU A 59 -3.46 8.26 -9.22
CA LEU A 59 -2.53 8.96 -8.34
C LEU A 59 -1.20 9.22 -9.03
N SER A 60 -0.71 8.24 -9.78
CA SER A 60 0.56 8.38 -10.50
C SER A 60 0.49 9.48 -11.53
N GLU A 61 -0.60 9.56 -12.27
CA GLU A 61 -0.79 10.62 -13.26
C GLU A 61 -0.86 11.98 -12.59
N ALA A 62 -1.59 12.09 -11.49
CA ALA A 62 -1.78 13.37 -10.83
C ALA A 62 -0.54 13.85 -10.09
N LEU A 63 0.20 12.94 -9.48
CA LEU A 63 1.31 13.27 -8.58
C LEU A 63 2.68 13.02 -9.20
N GLY A 64 2.72 12.48 -10.42
CA GLY A 64 3.98 12.25 -11.10
C GLY A 64 4.79 11.08 -10.57
N THR A 65 4.17 10.17 -9.85
CA THR A 65 4.86 8.96 -9.38
C THR A 65 4.84 7.89 -10.45
N THR A 66 5.73 6.93 -10.32
CA THR A 66 5.79 5.80 -11.25
C THR A 66 4.58 4.90 -11.05
N PRO A 67 3.96 4.39 -12.12
CA PRO A 67 2.89 3.41 -11.96
C PRO A 67 3.35 2.23 -11.12
N GLY A 68 2.51 1.81 -10.18
CA GLY A 68 2.85 0.76 -9.23
C GLY A 68 3.41 1.27 -7.91
N HIS A 69 3.79 2.53 -7.83
CA HIS A 69 4.36 3.11 -6.62
C HIS A 69 3.43 2.95 -5.42
N TRP A 70 2.18 3.34 -5.59
CA TRP A 70 1.20 3.29 -4.50
C TRP A 70 0.80 1.86 -4.14
N LEU A 71 0.73 0.97 -5.14
CA LEU A 71 0.49 -0.44 -4.89
C LEU A 71 1.62 -1.07 -4.10
N ALA A 72 2.87 -0.70 -4.40
CA ALA A 72 4.01 -1.22 -3.65
C ALA A 72 3.95 -0.81 -2.19
N LEU A 73 3.56 0.43 -1.92
CA LEU A 73 3.39 0.90 -0.54
C LEU A 73 2.30 0.11 0.18
N GLN A 74 1.20 -0.16 -0.51
CA GLN A 74 0.12 -0.96 0.04
C GLN A 74 0.60 -2.38 0.36
N GLN A 75 1.37 -2.98 -0.54
CA GLN A 75 1.89 -4.32 -0.31
C GLN A 75 2.81 -4.38 0.90
N GLN A 76 3.66 -3.39 1.08
CA GLN A 76 4.54 -3.35 2.24
C GLN A 76 3.74 -3.29 3.53
N ARG A 77 2.72 -2.47 3.54
CA ARG A 77 1.85 -2.34 4.71
C ARG A 77 1.09 -3.63 4.99
N ASP A 78 0.54 -4.23 3.94
CA ASP A 78 -0.23 -5.45 4.06
C ASP A 78 0.65 -6.61 4.54
N LEU A 79 1.85 -6.70 3.99
CA LEU A 79 2.79 -7.74 4.39
C LEU A 79 3.19 -7.58 5.86
N TRP A 80 3.48 -6.36 6.26
CA TRP A 80 3.81 -6.10 7.65
C TRP A 80 2.67 -6.54 8.58
N ALA A 81 1.44 -6.15 8.25
CA ALA A 81 0.27 -6.50 9.05
C ALA A 81 0.07 -8.02 9.11
N ALA A 82 0.22 -8.68 7.97
CA ALA A 82 0.09 -10.15 7.92
C ALA A 82 1.17 -10.83 8.76
N GLN A 83 2.38 -10.31 8.74
CA GLN A 83 3.47 -10.86 9.54
C GLN A 83 3.19 -10.72 11.04
N GLN A 84 2.60 -9.58 11.45
CA GLN A 84 2.22 -9.42 12.86
C GLN A 84 1.19 -10.46 13.28
N LEU A 85 0.21 -10.72 12.43
CA LEU A 85 -0.79 -11.75 12.70
C LEU A 85 -0.19 -13.16 12.67
N ALA A 86 0.75 -13.39 11.77
CA ALA A 86 1.38 -14.71 11.64
C ALA A 86 2.14 -15.10 12.89
N LYS A 87 2.64 -14.14 13.66
CA LYS A 87 3.33 -14.43 14.92
C LYS A 87 2.43 -15.09 15.95
N LYS A 88 1.11 -14.91 15.80
CA LYS A 88 0.13 -15.43 16.75
C LYS A 88 -0.45 -16.76 16.33
N ARG A 89 -0.14 -17.24 15.15
CA ARG A 89 -0.66 -18.50 14.68
C ARG A 89 0.45 -19.55 14.65
N LYS A 90 0.05 -20.81 14.51
CA LYS A 90 0.98 -21.92 14.40
C LYS A 90 1.79 -21.76 13.10
N ARG A 91 3.09 -22.00 13.22
CA ARG A 91 3.95 -21.97 12.04
C ARG A 91 3.56 -23.07 11.07
N ILE A 92 3.64 -22.76 9.80
CA ILE A 92 3.37 -23.71 8.74
C ILE A 92 4.69 -24.37 8.36
N LYS A 93 4.70 -25.69 8.38
CA LYS A 93 5.89 -26.44 8.04
C LYS A 93 6.07 -26.47 6.53
N PRO A 94 7.26 -26.17 6.02
CA PRO A 94 7.49 -26.26 4.59
C PRO A 94 7.28 -27.67 4.04
N LEU A 95 6.75 -27.76 2.85
CA LEU A 95 6.58 -29.01 2.13
C LEU A 95 7.47 -29.05 0.89
N THR A 96 8.56 -28.36 0.95
CA THR A 96 9.47 -28.23 -0.18
C THR A 96 10.24 -29.53 -0.41
N PRO A 97 10.26 -30.08 -1.60
CA PRO A 97 11.11 -31.23 -1.92
C PRO A 97 12.58 -30.90 -1.66
N PRO A 98 13.37 -31.86 -1.16
CA PRO A 98 14.74 -31.60 -0.77
C PRO A 98 15.63 -31.04 -1.88
N HIS A 99 15.35 -31.41 -3.12
CA HIS A 99 16.19 -31.02 -4.25
C HIS A 99 15.70 -29.76 -4.96
N LYS A 100 14.67 -29.11 -4.43
CA LYS A 100 14.12 -27.91 -5.05
C LYS A 100 13.95 -26.81 -4.03
N SER A 101 14.33 -25.61 -4.43
CA SER A 101 13.94 -24.43 -3.68
C SER A 101 12.71 -23.83 -4.33
N PRO A 102 11.93 -23.06 -3.59
CA PRO A 102 10.78 -22.37 -4.17
C PRO A 102 11.11 -21.49 -5.35
N ASN A 103 12.31 -20.90 -5.34
CA ASN A 103 12.70 -20.00 -6.41
C ASN A 103 13.07 -20.72 -7.68
N SER A 104 13.54 -21.94 -7.58
CA SER A 104 13.91 -22.69 -8.78
C SER A 104 12.72 -23.15 -9.58
N ALA A 105 11.53 -23.03 -9.03
CA ALA A 105 10.31 -23.41 -9.74
C ALA A 105 9.90 -22.38 -10.78
N THR A 106 10.49 -21.23 -10.75
CA THR A 106 10.15 -20.15 -11.67
C THR A 106 11.01 -20.16 -12.90
#